data_be6b30f31a2decb0f3b33179f75bdecc
#
_entry.id   be6b30f31a2decb0f3b33179f75bdecc
#
_cell.length_a   1.000
_cell.length_b   1.000
_cell.length_c   1.000
_cell.angle_alpha   90.00
_cell.angle_beta   90.00
_cell.angle_gamma   90.00
#
_symmetry.space_group_name_H-M   'P 1'
#
loop_
_entity.id
_entity.type
_entity.pdbx_description
1 polymer ?
#
loop_
_entity_poly.entity_id
_entity_poly.type
_entity_poly.pdbx_seq_one_letter_code
_entity_poly.pdbx_strand_id
1 'polypeptide(L)'
;LNYPSLRQAVVPGDRVTLVVDRQTPQAETLVLGVWSKLEAYGVNAEDVTILVPAAITPGGNPDLRRLLPAGVREQIALKTHDPTDEKSLGYLATTTGGERIYLNQDLLNADLPILIGAVGFDSVLGYRGGGSAIYPGLSSVEAIRKSIGQGHEELAPDDARPLRQMVDEVIWLMGLQYAVQVVPAVGDGVSEIVVGQVDAAFQKACTHLKETWTQPTDARSGMVIVAVDQDANGHSWFQVGAALDVAR
;
A
#
# COMPACT_ATOMS: atom_id res chain seq x y z
N LEU A 1 5.56 17.94 3.96
CA LEU A 1 5.74 17.58 5.37
C LEU A 1 7.14 17.96 5.83
N ASN A 2 7.27 18.48 7.05
CA ASN A 2 8.58 18.85 7.62
C ASN A 2 9.25 17.59 8.24
N TYR A 3 9.72 16.69 7.37
CA TYR A 3 10.32 15.41 7.73
C TYR A 3 11.70 15.29 7.07
N PRO A 4 12.69 14.61 7.68
CA PRO A 4 14.00 14.43 7.10
C PRO A 4 13.92 13.92 5.67
N SER A 5 14.78 14.44 4.80
CA SER A 5 14.81 14.01 3.41
C SER A 5 15.30 12.56 3.29
N LEU A 6 14.87 11.84 2.27
CA LEU A 6 15.34 10.48 1.99
C LEU A 6 16.87 10.39 1.92
N ARG A 7 17.54 11.47 1.47
CA ARG A 7 19.00 11.57 1.45
C ARG A 7 19.65 11.42 2.84
N GLN A 8 18.95 11.83 3.89
CA GLN A 8 19.47 11.76 5.28
C GLN A 8 19.23 10.39 5.92
N ALA A 9 18.31 9.61 5.34
CA ALA A 9 17.90 8.31 5.86
C ALA A 9 18.62 7.14 5.17
N VAL A 10 19.19 7.35 3.98
CA VAL A 10 19.81 6.29 3.20
C VAL A 10 21.33 6.41 3.24
N VAL A 11 22.00 5.27 3.35
CA VAL A 11 23.46 5.13 3.31
C VAL A 11 23.82 4.16 2.18
N PRO A 12 24.93 4.39 1.42
CA PRO A 12 25.39 3.43 0.44
C PRO A 12 25.59 2.03 1.05
N GLY A 13 25.02 1.00 0.43
CA GLY A 13 25.04 -0.38 0.91
C GLY A 13 23.82 -0.77 1.73
N ASP A 14 22.88 0.15 2.02
CA ASP A 14 21.59 -0.19 2.62
C ASP A 14 20.76 -1.07 1.68
N ARG A 15 20.18 -2.12 2.23
CA ARG A 15 19.16 -2.94 1.57
C ARG A 15 17.83 -2.20 1.62
N VAL A 16 17.35 -1.78 0.45
CA VAL A 16 16.10 -1.03 0.33
C VAL A 16 14.99 -1.93 -0.17
N THR A 17 13.87 -2.00 0.55
CA THR A 17 12.67 -2.69 0.07
C THR A 17 11.57 -1.68 -0.24
N LEU A 18 11.21 -1.59 -1.52
CA LEU A 18 10.07 -0.81 -1.99
C LEU A 18 8.83 -1.69 -1.93
N VAL A 19 7.99 -1.49 -0.92
CA VAL A 19 6.68 -2.14 -0.84
C VAL A 19 5.71 -1.36 -1.70
N VAL A 20 5.21 -1.99 -2.76
CA VAL A 20 4.26 -1.33 -3.68
C VAL A 20 2.88 -1.99 -3.55
N ASP A 21 1.89 -1.19 -3.17
CA ASP A 21 0.51 -1.67 -3.08
C ASP A 21 -0.07 -1.95 -4.48
N ARG A 22 -0.90 -2.99 -4.58
CA ARG A 22 -1.46 -3.55 -5.82
C ARG A 22 -2.22 -2.55 -6.69
N GLN A 23 -2.91 -1.63 -6.07
CA GLN A 23 -3.82 -0.69 -6.73
C GLN A 23 -3.28 0.75 -6.73
N THR A 24 -1.95 0.88 -6.83
CA THR A 24 -1.32 2.18 -6.89
C THR A 24 -1.33 2.70 -8.32
N PRO A 25 -2.05 3.78 -8.64
CA PRO A 25 -1.99 4.41 -9.97
C PRO A 25 -0.57 4.82 -10.30
N GLN A 26 -0.17 4.70 -11.56
CA GLN A 26 1.16 5.09 -12.04
C GLN A 26 2.33 4.43 -11.26
N ALA A 27 2.13 3.22 -10.72
CA ALA A 27 3.10 2.55 -9.86
C ALA A 27 4.50 2.46 -10.47
N GLU A 28 4.61 2.18 -11.78
CA GLU A 28 5.89 2.11 -12.49
C GLU A 28 6.62 3.47 -12.53
N THR A 29 5.87 4.55 -12.72
CA THR A 29 6.41 5.92 -12.70
C THR A 29 6.89 6.30 -11.31
N LEU A 30 6.15 5.90 -10.28
CA LEU A 30 6.55 6.13 -8.88
C LEU A 30 7.80 5.34 -8.51
N VAL A 31 7.88 4.07 -8.90
CA VAL A 31 9.08 3.24 -8.71
C VAL A 31 10.28 3.85 -9.39
N LEU A 32 10.16 4.30 -10.65
CA LEU A 32 11.22 5.01 -11.35
C LEU A 32 11.63 6.28 -10.61
N GLY A 33 10.67 7.08 -10.13
CA GLY A 33 10.93 8.31 -9.38
C GLY A 33 11.68 8.07 -8.08
N VAL A 34 11.28 7.05 -7.31
CA VAL A 34 11.97 6.67 -6.06
C VAL A 34 13.35 6.11 -6.36
N TRP A 35 13.48 5.21 -7.33
CA TRP A 35 14.77 4.67 -7.75
C TRP A 35 15.74 5.77 -8.14
N SER A 36 15.33 6.73 -8.97
CA SER A 36 16.19 7.85 -9.40
C SER A 36 16.76 8.66 -8.23
N LYS A 37 16.04 8.73 -7.11
CA LYS A 37 16.54 9.37 -5.87
C LYS A 37 17.51 8.47 -5.13
N LEU A 38 17.19 7.18 -4.98
CA LEU A 38 18.07 6.22 -4.33
C LEU A 38 19.42 6.10 -5.04
N GLU A 39 19.40 5.99 -6.38
CA GLU A 39 20.60 5.98 -7.22
C GLU A 39 21.45 7.25 -7.02
N ALA A 40 20.81 8.43 -7.03
CA ALA A 40 21.49 9.71 -6.81
C ALA A 40 22.10 9.83 -5.40
N TYR A 41 21.63 9.01 -4.44
CA TYR A 41 22.16 8.96 -3.07
C TYR A 41 23.13 7.79 -2.84
N GLY A 42 23.49 7.06 -3.91
CA GLY A 42 24.53 6.04 -3.90
C GLY A 42 24.05 4.62 -3.55
N VAL A 43 22.74 4.35 -3.64
CA VAL A 43 22.21 2.98 -3.51
C VAL A 43 22.44 2.22 -4.82
N ASN A 44 22.96 0.99 -4.74
CA ASN A 44 23.11 0.14 -5.91
C ASN A 44 21.80 -0.57 -6.26
N ALA A 45 21.59 -0.86 -7.54
CA ALA A 45 20.37 -1.52 -8.00
C ALA A 45 20.22 -2.94 -7.41
N GLU A 46 21.31 -3.66 -7.19
CA GLU A 46 21.31 -5.00 -6.57
C GLU A 46 20.86 -5.01 -5.11
N ASP A 47 20.96 -3.87 -4.41
CA ASP A 47 20.53 -3.69 -3.02
C ASP A 47 19.03 -3.33 -2.91
N VAL A 48 18.33 -3.18 -4.06
CA VAL A 48 16.90 -2.81 -4.08
C VAL A 48 16.02 -3.99 -4.42
N THR A 49 15.01 -4.21 -3.59
CA THR A 49 13.94 -5.17 -3.84
C THR A 49 12.60 -4.44 -3.95
N ILE A 50 11.85 -4.69 -5.01
CA ILE A 50 10.44 -4.32 -5.11
C ILE A 50 9.63 -5.51 -4.63
N LEU A 51 8.84 -5.30 -3.58
CA LEU A 51 8.00 -6.32 -2.96
C LEU A 51 6.54 -5.92 -3.10
N VAL A 52 5.73 -6.81 -3.70
CA VAL A 52 4.30 -6.59 -3.90
C VAL A 52 3.49 -7.65 -3.17
N PRO A 53 2.33 -7.31 -2.59
CA PRO A 53 1.40 -8.30 -2.05
C PRO A 53 0.94 -9.30 -3.12
N ALA A 54 0.45 -10.46 -2.68
CA ALA A 54 -0.09 -11.48 -3.58
C ALA A 54 -1.14 -10.91 -4.53
N ALA A 55 -1.13 -11.31 -5.80
CA ALA A 55 -2.08 -10.83 -6.79
C ALA A 55 -3.51 -11.24 -6.42
N ILE A 56 -4.46 -10.34 -6.66
CA ILE A 56 -5.90 -10.59 -6.47
C ILE A 56 -6.61 -10.89 -7.80
N THR A 57 -5.91 -10.77 -8.92
CA THR A 57 -6.42 -11.06 -10.26
C THR A 57 -5.66 -12.23 -10.88
N PRO A 58 -6.31 -13.03 -11.74
CA PRO A 58 -5.67 -14.19 -12.38
C PRO A 58 -4.44 -13.85 -13.23
N GLY A 59 -4.30 -12.61 -13.70
CA GLY A 59 -3.17 -12.15 -14.52
C GLY A 59 -1.87 -11.90 -13.75
N GLY A 60 -1.89 -12.02 -12.41
CA GLY A 60 -0.75 -11.70 -11.58
C GLY A 60 -0.49 -10.19 -11.41
N ASN A 61 0.64 -9.86 -10.83
CA ASN A 61 1.08 -8.46 -10.68
C ASN A 61 1.84 -8.01 -11.95
N PRO A 62 1.71 -6.74 -12.37
CA PRO A 62 2.50 -6.19 -13.48
C PRO A 62 3.98 -6.12 -13.13
N ASP A 63 4.86 -6.13 -14.13
CA ASP A 63 6.27 -5.85 -13.92
C ASP A 63 6.49 -4.34 -13.71
N LEU A 64 6.62 -3.95 -12.45
CA LEU A 64 6.81 -2.56 -12.03
C LEU A 64 8.15 -1.95 -12.45
N ARG A 65 9.05 -2.75 -13.05
CA ARG A 65 10.38 -2.32 -13.52
C ARG A 65 10.41 -1.86 -14.97
N ARG A 66 9.27 -1.87 -15.68
CA ARG A 66 9.22 -1.63 -17.13
C ARG A 66 9.81 -0.29 -17.55
N LEU A 67 9.68 0.74 -16.73
CA LEU A 67 10.21 2.07 -17.00
C LEU A 67 11.66 2.27 -16.56
N LEU A 68 12.25 1.32 -15.83
CA LEU A 68 13.64 1.37 -15.41
C LEU A 68 14.59 1.14 -16.61
N PRO A 69 15.80 1.75 -16.63
CA PRO A 69 16.83 1.43 -17.59
C PRO A 69 17.13 -0.08 -17.61
N ALA A 70 17.44 -0.64 -18.78
CA ALA A 70 17.59 -2.09 -18.93
C ALA A 70 18.58 -2.73 -17.94
N GLY A 71 19.77 -2.16 -17.77
CA GLY A 71 20.78 -2.68 -16.84
C GLY A 71 20.33 -2.60 -15.37
N VAL A 72 19.58 -1.58 -14.99
CA VAL A 72 19.01 -1.42 -13.65
C VAL A 72 17.89 -2.42 -13.42
N ARG A 73 17.00 -2.59 -14.40
CA ARG A 73 15.87 -3.51 -14.34
C ARG A 73 16.30 -4.96 -14.09
N GLU A 74 17.45 -5.36 -14.63
CA GLU A 74 17.99 -6.73 -14.47
C GLU A 74 18.55 -6.96 -13.05
N GLN A 75 18.99 -5.90 -12.37
CA GLN A 75 19.59 -5.96 -11.03
C GLN A 75 18.56 -5.81 -9.92
N ILE A 76 17.56 -4.93 -10.07
CA ILE A 76 16.50 -4.75 -9.08
C ILE A 76 15.61 -6.01 -9.03
N ALA A 77 15.53 -6.63 -7.86
CA ALA A 77 14.65 -7.77 -7.65
C ALA A 77 13.18 -7.32 -7.62
N LEU A 78 12.30 -8.07 -8.30
CA LEU A 78 10.84 -7.95 -8.16
C LEU A 78 10.28 -9.25 -7.58
N LYS A 79 9.68 -9.15 -6.41
CA LYS A 79 9.13 -10.30 -5.69
C LYS A 79 7.65 -10.10 -5.40
N THR A 80 6.87 -11.14 -5.60
CA THR A 80 5.49 -11.21 -5.15
C THR A 80 5.43 -12.03 -3.87
N HIS A 81 4.80 -11.50 -2.84
CA HIS A 81 4.60 -12.20 -1.59
C HIS A 81 3.67 -13.41 -1.79
N ASP A 82 4.08 -14.55 -1.27
CA ASP A 82 3.24 -15.75 -1.14
C ASP A 82 2.86 -15.92 0.34
N PRO A 83 1.61 -15.65 0.74
CA PRO A 83 1.20 -15.78 2.13
C PRO A 83 1.13 -17.23 2.62
N THR A 84 1.23 -18.22 1.73
CA THR A 84 1.22 -19.65 2.06
C THR A 84 2.62 -20.22 2.30
N ASP A 85 3.66 -19.50 1.88
CA ASP A 85 5.06 -19.91 2.14
C ASP A 85 5.53 -19.44 3.52
N GLU A 86 5.34 -20.29 4.52
CA GLU A 86 5.76 -20.01 5.89
C GLU A 86 7.27 -19.72 6.02
N LYS A 87 8.10 -20.21 5.09
CA LYS A 87 9.55 -19.98 5.11
C LYS A 87 9.92 -18.56 4.71
N SER A 88 9.05 -17.89 3.96
CA SER A 88 9.19 -16.48 3.57
C SER A 88 8.75 -15.51 4.67
N LEU A 89 8.19 -16.01 5.77
CA LEU A 89 7.71 -15.22 6.89
C LEU A 89 8.71 -15.17 8.04
N GLY A 90 8.87 -13.98 8.62
CA GLY A 90 9.65 -13.75 9.84
C GLY A 90 8.76 -13.16 10.94
N TYR A 91 9.10 -13.47 12.19
CA TYR A 91 8.43 -12.88 13.35
C TYR A 91 8.86 -11.42 13.52
N LEU A 92 7.90 -10.52 13.55
CA LEU A 92 8.13 -9.10 13.84
C LEU A 92 8.06 -8.83 15.35
N ALA A 93 6.89 -9.03 15.93
CA ALA A 93 6.61 -8.68 17.31
C ALA A 93 5.30 -9.33 17.79
N THR A 94 4.96 -9.12 19.07
CA THR A 94 3.62 -9.39 19.60
C THR A 94 2.94 -8.06 19.90
N THR A 95 1.70 -7.88 19.43
CA THR A 95 0.91 -6.69 19.67
C THR A 95 0.51 -6.57 21.14
N THR A 96 0.02 -5.39 21.54
CA THR A 96 -0.55 -5.15 22.87
C THR A 96 -1.74 -6.08 23.19
N GLY A 97 -2.48 -6.49 22.14
CA GLY A 97 -3.55 -7.50 22.24
C GLY A 97 -3.08 -8.94 22.33
N GLY A 98 -1.77 -9.22 22.31
CA GLY A 98 -1.19 -10.57 22.41
C GLY A 98 -1.12 -11.32 21.07
N GLU A 99 -1.42 -10.69 19.94
CA GLU A 99 -1.33 -11.29 18.62
C GLU A 99 0.13 -11.28 18.11
N ARG A 100 0.62 -12.44 17.66
CA ARG A 100 1.95 -12.56 17.06
C ARG A 100 1.89 -12.16 15.60
N ILE A 101 2.73 -11.22 15.23
CA ILE A 101 2.80 -10.69 13.87
C ILE A 101 3.99 -11.30 13.13
N TYR A 102 3.69 -11.87 11.96
CA TYR A 102 4.67 -12.39 11.01
C TYR A 102 4.52 -11.62 9.69
N LEU A 103 5.63 -11.15 9.15
CA LEU A 103 5.70 -10.43 7.89
C LEU A 103 6.74 -11.07 6.96
N ASN A 104 6.68 -10.69 5.70
CA ASN A 104 7.65 -11.13 4.69
C ASN A 104 9.09 -10.81 5.12
N GLN A 105 10.01 -11.78 5.00
CA GLN A 105 11.40 -11.63 5.44
C GLN A 105 12.19 -10.60 4.65
N ASP A 106 11.92 -10.41 3.35
CA ASP A 106 12.59 -9.37 2.56
C ASP A 106 12.28 -7.97 3.10
N LEU A 107 11.08 -7.79 3.67
CA LEU A 107 10.70 -6.55 4.32
C LEU A 107 11.38 -6.41 5.68
N LEU A 108 11.39 -7.46 6.51
CA LEU A 108 12.00 -7.42 7.84
C LEU A 108 13.52 -7.29 7.81
N ASN A 109 14.15 -7.78 6.74
CA ASN A 109 15.60 -7.69 6.54
C ASN A 109 16.06 -6.41 5.86
N ALA A 110 15.15 -5.53 5.44
CA ALA A 110 15.48 -4.25 4.84
C ALA A 110 16.05 -3.28 5.88
N ASP A 111 17.12 -2.58 5.51
CA ASP A 111 17.66 -1.48 6.31
C ASP A 111 16.81 -0.21 6.14
N LEU A 112 16.22 -0.04 4.96
CA LEU A 112 15.28 1.04 4.64
C LEU A 112 14.06 0.53 3.86
N PRO A 113 12.95 0.18 4.54
CA PRO A 113 11.68 -0.06 3.88
C PRO A 113 10.99 1.26 3.49
N ILE A 114 10.47 1.33 2.26
CA ILE A 114 9.70 2.47 1.73
C ILE A 114 8.36 1.94 1.22
N LEU A 115 7.27 2.49 1.72
CA LEU A 115 5.93 2.16 1.25
C LEU A 115 5.53 3.09 0.09
N ILE A 116 5.03 2.50 -1.00
CA ILE A 116 4.41 3.20 -2.13
C ILE A 116 3.00 2.66 -2.27
N GLY A 117 2.00 3.50 -2.03
CA GLY A 117 0.61 3.06 -2.05
C GLY A 117 -0.38 4.17 -2.27
N ALA A 118 -1.59 3.82 -2.71
CA ALA A 118 -2.68 4.75 -2.87
C ALA A 118 -3.61 4.73 -1.65
N VAL A 119 -4.14 5.91 -1.31
CA VAL A 119 -5.26 6.00 -0.37
C VAL A 119 -6.58 5.77 -1.10
N GLY A 120 -7.58 5.28 -0.41
CA GLY A 120 -8.92 5.08 -0.95
C GLY A 120 -9.91 4.81 0.18
N PHE A 121 -11.20 4.96 -0.08
CA PHE A 121 -12.23 4.54 0.86
C PHE A 121 -12.26 3.02 0.97
N ASP A 122 -12.56 2.52 2.17
CA ASP A 122 -12.60 1.09 2.49
C ASP A 122 -13.59 0.83 3.62
N SER A 123 -14.52 -0.10 3.42
CA SER A 123 -15.58 -0.38 4.40
C SER A 123 -15.06 -1.03 5.69
N VAL A 124 -13.91 -1.71 5.64
CA VAL A 124 -13.32 -2.38 6.81
C VAL A 124 -12.31 -1.48 7.51
N LEU A 125 -11.48 -0.76 6.74
CA LEU A 125 -10.40 0.09 7.26
C LEU A 125 -10.80 1.56 7.45
N GLY A 126 -11.93 2.00 6.90
CA GLY A 126 -12.27 3.40 6.71
C GLY A 126 -11.54 3.98 5.50
N TYR A 127 -10.22 3.98 5.58
CA TYR A 127 -9.34 4.29 4.46
C TYR A 127 -8.31 3.18 4.27
N ARG A 128 -8.12 2.68 3.05
CA ARG A 128 -6.96 1.88 2.69
C ARG A 128 -5.74 2.77 2.48
N GLY A 129 -4.55 2.20 2.48
CA GLY A 129 -3.27 2.91 2.46
C GLY A 129 -2.61 2.95 3.84
N GLY A 130 -1.60 3.77 4.02
CA GLY A 130 -0.93 3.97 5.31
C GLY A 130 -0.38 2.72 5.97
N GLY A 131 0.02 1.71 5.21
CA GLY A 131 0.55 0.46 5.73
C GLY A 131 -0.35 -0.76 5.54
N SER A 132 -1.59 -0.61 5.03
CA SER A 132 -2.47 -1.75 4.77
C SER A 132 -1.92 -2.75 3.73
N ALA A 133 -1.03 -2.30 2.85
CA ALA A 133 -0.29 -3.17 1.94
C ALA A 133 0.71 -4.08 2.68
N ILE A 134 1.22 -3.64 3.84
CA ILE A 134 2.16 -4.38 4.67
C ILE A 134 1.41 -5.33 5.59
N TYR A 135 0.46 -4.81 6.36
CA TYR A 135 -0.40 -5.64 7.18
C TYR A 135 -1.87 -5.38 6.84
N PRO A 136 -2.62 -6.41 6.46
CA PRO A 136 -2.20 -7.81 6.37
C PRO A 136 -1.51 -8.24 5.07
N GLY A 137 -1.33 -7.36 4.09
CA GLY A 137 -0.95 -7.69 2.71
C GLY A 137 0.34 -8.51 2.52
N LEU A 138 1.32 -8.36 3.40
CA LEU A 138 2.60 -9.10 3.40
C LEU A 138 2.73 -10.03 4.61
N SER A 139 1.62 -10.43 5.20
CA SER A 139 1.57 -11.32 6.36
C SER A 139 1.13 -12.74 5.97
N SER A 140 0.86 -13.60 6.96
CA SER A 140 0.40 -14.97 6.72
C SER A 140 -1.01 -15.04 6.14
N VAL A 141 -1.35 -16.17 5.55
CA VAL A 141 -2.69 -16.42 5.03
C VAL A 141 -3.77 -16.32 6.13
N GLU A 142 -3.43 -16.69 7.37
CA GLU A 142 -4.32 -16.58 8.52
C GLU A 142 -4.62 -15.13 8.87
N ALA A 143 -3.59 -14.27 8.88
CA ALA A 143 -3.76 -12.83 9.15
C ALA A 143 -4.60 -12.17 8.05
N ILE A 144 -4.35 -12.51 6.78
CA ILE A 144 -5.15 -12.03 5.64
C ILE A 144 -6.62 -12.47 5.78
N ARG A 145 -6.87 -13.75 6.10
CA ARG A 145 -8.25 -14.26 6.28
C ARG A 145 -8.97 -13.59 7.44
N LYS A 146 -8.28 -13.37 8.56
CA LYS A 146 -8.86 -12.65 9.71
C LYS A 146 -9.24 -11.20 9.39
N SER A 147 -8.50 -10.55 8.50
CA SER A 147 -8.73 -9.16 8.10
C SER A 147 -9.83 -9.01 7.05
N ILE A 148 -10.25 -10.10 6.40
CA ILE A 148 -11.39 -10.10 5.50
C ILE A 148 -12.65 -10.21 6.38
N GLY A 149 -13.27 -9.07 6.65
CA GLY A 149 -14.48 -8.98 7.48
C GLY A 149 -15.62 -8.32 6.72
N GLN A 150 -16.75 -8.24 7.39
CA GLN A 150 -17.84 -7.38 6.93
C GLN A 150 -17.43 -5.92 7.15
N GLY A 151 -17.70 -5.07 6.15
CA GLY A 151 -17.54 -3.64 6.32
C GLY A 151 -18.44 -3.09 7.43
N HIS A 152 -18.07 -1.96 7.96
CA HIS A 152 -18.82 -1.26 8.99
C HIS A 152 -19.74 -0.22 8.35
N GLU A 153 -20.99 -0.60 8.06
CA GLU A 153 -21.95 0.31 7.42
C GLU A 153 -22.36 1.47 8.34
N GLU A 154 -22.28 1.25 9.66
CA GLU A 154 -22.64 2.21 10.70
C GLU A 154 -21.56 3.26 10.98
N LEU A 155 -20.35 3.04 10.48
CA LEU A 155 -19.19 3.91 10.76
C LEU A 155 -18.85 4.80 9.55
N ALA A 156 -18.59 6.07 9.84
CA ALA A 156 -17.98 6.96 8.85
C ALA A 156 -16.52 6.56 8.57
N PRO A 157 -15.93 6.95 7.44
CA PRO A 157 -14.53 6.60 7.13
C PRO A 157 -13.50 7.04 8.18
N ASP A 158 -13.77 8.13 8.89
CA ASP A 158 -12.88 8.69 9.94
C ASP A 158 -13.05 8.00 11.30
N ASP A 159 -14.06 7.13 11.48
CA ASP A 159 -14.31 6.45 12.76
C ASP A 159 -13.25 5.37 13.01
N ALA A 160 -12.91 5.18 14.28
CA ALA A 160 -11.93 4.19 14.70
C ALA A 160 -12.41 2.76 14.36
N ARG A 161 -11.51 1.97 13.77
CA ARG A 161 -11.78 0.59 13.35
C ARG A 161 -10.70 -0.35 13.86
N PRO A 162 -11.08 -1.54 14.37
CA PRO A 162 -10.12 -2.48 14.95
C PRO A 162 -8.99 -2.88 14.00
N LEU A 163 -9.31 -3.15 12.72
CA LEU A 163 -8.29 -3.52 11.74
C LEU A 163 -7.35 -2.34 11.44
N ARG A 164 -7.86 -1.10 11.36
CA ARG A 164 -7.02 0.08 11.15
C ARG A 164 -6.05 0.27 12.33
N GLN A 165 -6.53 0.13 13.56
CA GLN A 165 -5.69 0.21 14.75
C GLN A 165 -4.59 -0.88 14.75
N MET A 166 -4.93 -2.10 14.33
CA MET A 166 -3.95 -3.18 14.18
C MET A 166 -2.89 -2.86 13.12
N VAL A 167 -3.30 -2.32 11.96
CA VAL A 167 -2.36 -1.88 10.91
C VAL A 167 -1.41 -0.82 11.47
N ASP A 168 -1.93 0.19 12.15
CA ASP A 168 -1.14 1.29 12.70
C ASP A 168 -0.14 0.80 13.76
N GLU A 169 -0.57 -0.12 14.62
CA GLU A 169 0.31 -0.77 15.62
C GLU A 169 1.43 -1.57 14.94
N VAL A 170 1.12 -2.37 13.91
CA VAL A 170 2.12 -3.15 13.18
C VAL A 170 3.14 -2.26 12.49
N ILE A 171 2.70 -1.18 11.85
CA ILE A 171 3.58 -0.21 11.19
C ILE A 171 4.50 0.48 12.20
N TRP A 172 3.97 0.83 13.37
CA TRP A 172 4.76 1.39 14.47
C TRP A 172 5.80 0.39 14.99
N LEU A 173 5.41 -0.87 15.24
CA LEU A 173 6.30 -1.95 15.69
C LEU A 173 7.41 -2.25 14.68
N MET A 174 7.12 -2.14 13.39
CA MET A 174 8.10 -2.32 12.32
C MET A 174 9.06 -1.12 12.19
N GLY A 175 8.69 0.05 12.71
CA GLY A 175 9.46 1.27 12.59
C GLY A 175 9.50 1.82 11.15
N LEU A 176 8.45 1.62 10.37
CA LEU A 176 8.36 2.15 9.00
C LEU A 176 8.38 3.68 9.02
N GLN A 177 9.37 4.26 8.35
CA GLN A 177 9.59 5.70 8.40
C GLN A 177 9.07 6.44 7.17
N TYR A 178 9.19 5.87 5.97
CA TYR A 178 8.91 6.56 4.72
C TYR A 178 7.75 5.96 3.95
N ALA A 179 6.85 6.83 3.51
CA ALA A 179 5.79 6.48 2.59
C ALA A 179 5.66 7.50 1.45
N VAL A 180 5.32 6.98 0.28
CA VAL A 180 4.80 7.70 -0.88
C VAL A 180 3.32 7.36 -0.97
N GLN A 181 2.47 8.25 -0.51
CA GLN A 181 1.01 8.09 -0.55
C GLN A 181 0.45 8.82 -1.76
N VAL A 182 -0.35 8.13 -2.54
CA VAL A 182 -0.95 8.64 -3.77
C VAL A 182 -2.43 8.85 -3.56
N VAL A 183 -2.92 10.02 -3.91
CA VAL A 183 -4.36 10.29 -4.01
C VAL A 183 -4.78 10.05 -5.46
N PRO A 184 -5.65 9.06 -5.72
CA PRO A 184 -6.06 8.76 -7.09
C PRO A 184 -6.92 9.87 -7.69
N ALA A 185 -6.86 10.00 -9.01
CA ALA A 185 -7.77 10.79 -9.82
C ALA A 185 -8.61 9.85 -10.71
N VAL A 186 -9.34 10.43 -11.65
CA VAL A 186 -10.16 9.64 -12.59
C VAL A 186 -9.28 8.77 -13.49
N GLY A 187 -9.67 7.53 -13.71
CA GLY A 187 -8.90 6.54 -14.45
C GLY A 187 -7.64 6.13 -13.71
N ASP A 188 -6.51 6.02 -14.40
CA ASP A 188 -5.19 5.74 -13.81
C ASP A 188 -4.43 7.04 -13.44
N GLY A 189 -5.18 8.12 -13.17
CA GLY A 189 -4.64 9.42 -12.83
C GLY A 189 -4.22 9.53 -11.36
N VAL A 190 -3.36 10.53 -11.10
CA VAL A 190 -2.91 10.91 -9.76
C VAL A 190 -3.24 12.38 -9.54
N SER A 191 -3.97 12.70 -8.47
CA SER A 191 -4.30 14.08 -8.11
C SER A 191 -3.25 14.70 -7.19
N GLU A 192 -2.69 13.93 -6.27
CA GLU A 192 -1.62 14.38 -5.38
C GLU A 192 -0.71 13.20 -5.00
N ILE A 193 0.58 13.52 -4.77
CA ILE A 193 1.57 12.62 -4.18
C ILE A 193 2.07 13.25 -2.90
N VAL A 194 1.89 12.56 -1.78
CA VAL A 194 2.35 12.99 -0.47
C VAL A 194 3.48 12.08 -0.02
N VAL A 195 4.67 12.65 0.22
CA VAL A 195 5.86 11.90 0.63
C VAL A 195 6.31 12.37 2.01
N GLY A 196 6.66 11.44 2.87
CA GLY A 196 7.19 11.74 4.20
C GLY A 196 6.98 10.62 5.20
N GLN A 197 6.92 10.98 6.48
CA GLN A 197 6.60 10.07 7.56
C GLN A 197 5.23 9.41 7.31
N VAL A 198 5.14 8.11 7.57
CA VAL A 198 4.01 7.27 7.13
C VAL A 198 2.66 7.81 7.57
N ASP A 199 2.49 8.07 8.88
CA ASP A 199 1.19 8.51 9.42
C ASP A 199 0.82 9.90 8.92
N ALA A 200 1.79 10.83 8.91
CA ALA A 200 1.56 12.20 8.45
C ALA A 200 1.24 12.25 6.94
N ALA A 201 1.92 11.44 6.14
CA ALA A 201 1.65 11.32 4.70
C ALA A 201 0.26 10.70 4.46
N PHE A 202 -0.08 9.66 5.21
CA PHE A 202 -1.38 9.00 5.13
C PHE A 202 -2.52 9.94 5.50
N GLN A 203 -2.44 10.60 6.65
CA GLN A 203 -3.48 11.54 7.12
C GLN A 203 -3.70 12.69 6.12
N LYS A 204 -2.61 13.28 5.61
CA LYS A 204 -2.71 14.32 4.60
C LYS A 204 -3.36 13.81 3.31
N ALA A 205 -2.97 12.62 2.84
CA ALA A 205 -3.54 12.02 1.63
C ALA A 205 -5.03 11.69 1.82
N CYS A 206 -5.46 11.16 2.98
CA CYS A 206 -6.86 10.92 3.30
C CYS A 206 -7.69 12.22 3.33
N THR A 207 -7.13 13.29 3.89
CA THR A 207 -7.80 14.60 3.87
C THR A 207 -8.06 15.07 2.44
N HIS A 208 -7.06 14.99 1.57
CA HIS A 208 -7.20 15.37 0.17
C HIS A 208 -8.16 14.44 -0.60
N LEU A 209 -8.10 13.14 -0.34
CA LEU A 209 -9.05 12.17 -0.90
C LEU A 209 -10.49 12.57 -0.55
N LYS A 210 -10.75 12.86 0.72
CA LYS A 210 -12.08 13.26 1.21
C LYS A 210 -12.55 14.55 0.52
N GLU A 211 -11.72 15.57 0.46
CA GLU A 211 -12.03 16.83 -0.22
C GLU A 211 -12.35 16.64 -1.71
N THR A 212 -11.65 15.75 -2.39
CA THR A 212 -11.78 15.53 -3.83
C THR A 212 -12.96 14.63 -4.20
N TRP A 213 -13.19 13.56 -3.41
CA TRP A 213 -14.09 12.48 -3.79
C TRP A 213 -15.40 12.43 -2.99
N THR A 214 -15.55 13.27 -1.93
CA THR A 214 -16.81 13.35 -1.20
C THR A 214 -17.67 14.45 -1.77
N GLN A 215 -18.90 14.10 -2.15
CA GLN A 215 -19.91 15.07 -2.59
C GLN A 215 -21.03 15.10 -1.55
N PRO A 216 -21.21 16.23 -0.82
CA PRO A 216 -22.32 16.35 0.10
C PRO A 216 -23.66 16.33 -0.69
N THR A 217 -24.62 15.61 -0.16
CA THR A 217 -25.98 15.55 -0.72
C THR A 217 -27.00 15.70 0.40
N ASP A 218 -28.07 16.47 0.16
CA ASP A 218 -29.10 16.72 1.14
C ASP A 218 -30.20 15.63 1.16
N ALA A 219 -30.14 14.68 0.22
CA ALA A 219 -31.14 13.62 0.10
C ALA A 219 -30.50 12.29 -0.30
N ARG A 220 -31.10 11.19 0.18
CA ARG A 220 -30.74 9.86 -0.29
C ARG A 220 -31.20 9.67 -1.73
N SER A 221 -30.30 9.17 -2.57
CA SER A 221 -30.61 8.83 -3.95
C SER A 221 -31.50 7.60 -4.01
N GLY A 222 -32.53 7.63 -4.85
CA GLY A 222 -33.38 6.46 -5.12
C GLY A 222 -32.69 5.39 -6.00
N MET A 223 -31.59 5.76 -6.66
CA MET A 223 -30.76 4.88 -7.51
C MET A 223 -29.33 5.40 -7.53
N VAL A 224 -28.38 4.48 -7.39
CA VAL A 224 -26.95 4.74 -7.56
C VAL A 224 -26.42 3.84 -8.67
N ILE A 225 -25.66 4.40 -9.62
CA ILE A 225 -25.02 3.67 -10.71
C ILE A 225 -23.53 3.78 -10.52
N VAL A 226 -22.87 2.64 -10.33
CA VAL A 226 -21.41 2.56 -10.19
C VAL A 226 -20.83 1.86 -11.40
N ALA A 227 -19.90 2.52 -12.10
CA ALA A 227 -19.13 1.92 -13.17
C ALA A 227 -17.87 1.27 -12.60
N VAL A 228 -17.59 0.04 -12.99
CA VAL A 228 -16.38 -0.70 -12.64
C VAL A 228 -15.58 -0.90 -13.92
N ASP A 229 -14.38 -0.34 -13.97
CA ASP A 229 -13.51 -0.52 -15.13
C ASP A 229 -13.08 -1.99 -15.25
N GLN A 230 -13.09 -2.48 -16.48
CA GLN A 230 -12.68 -3.83 -16.81
C GLN A 230 -11.20 -3.82 -17.22
N ASP A 231 -10.36 -4.59 -16.55
CA ASP A 231 -9.04 -4.94 -17.05
C ASP A 231 -9.10 -6.10 -18.06
N ALA A 232 -7.98 -6.44 -18.68
CA ALA A 232 -7.88 -7.49 -19.69
C ALA A 232 -8.31 -8.89 -19.15
N ASN A 233 -8.38 -9.07 -17.84
CA ASN A 233 -8.69 -10.33 -17.15
C ASN A 233 -10.10 -10.36 -16.54
N GLY A 234 -10.90 -9.32 -16.76
CA GLY A 234 -12.24 -9.17 -16.20
C GLY A 234 -12.27 -8.55 -14.81
N HIS A 235 -13.43 -8.56 -14.16
CA HIS A 235 -13.60 -8.02 -12.82
C HIS A 235 -13.26 -9.04 -11.74
N SER A 236 -12.54 -8.62 -10.71
CA SER A 236 -12.41 -9.40 -9.48
C SER A 236 -13.61 -9.14 -8.55
N TRP A 237 -13.95 -10.10 -7.69
CA TRP A 237 -14.95 -9.89 -6.63
C TRP A 237 -14.57 -8.75 -5.69
N PHE A 238 -13.28 -8.48 -5.54
CA PHE A 238 -12.79 -7.35 -4.76
C PHE A 238 -13.19 -6.00 -5.38
N GLN A 239 -13.05 -5.86 -6.72
CA GLN A 239 -13.48 -4.63 -7.42
C GLN A 239 -15.00 -4.44 -7.34
N VAL A 240 -15.78 -5.52 -7.51
CA VAL A 240 -17.23 -5.48 -7.38
C VAL A 240 -17.65 -5.10 -5.96
N GLY A 241 -17.02 -5.70 -4.94
CA GLY A 241 -17.25 -5.36 -3.53
C GLY A 241 -16.96 -3.90 -3.23
N ALA A 242 -15.80 -3.40 -3.64
CA ALA A 242 -15.42 -1.99 -3.47
C ALA A 242 -16.40 -1.02 -4.16
N ALA A 243 -16.90 -1.37 -5.34
CA ALA A 243 -17.91 -0.59 -6.04
C ALA A 243 -19.26 -0.56 -5.28
N LEU A 244 -19.67 -1.67 -4.69
CA LEU A 244 -20.87 -1.73 -3.86
C LEU A 244 -20.73 -0.93 -2.57
N ASP A 245 -19.55 -0.93 -1.96
CA ASP A 245 -19.26 -0.14 -0.75
C ASP A 245 -19.36 1.37 -1.02
N VAL A 246 -18.91 1.81 -2.20
CA VAL A 246 -19.05 3.23 -2.62
C VAL A 246 -20.52 3.59 -2.93
N ALA A 247 -21.36 2.62 -3.34
CA ALA A 247 -22.75 2.84 -3.69
C ALA A 247 -23.69 2.98 -2.48
N ARG A 248 -23.26 2.66 -1.29
CA ARG A 248 -24.02 2.71 -0.04
C ARG A 248 -23.97 4.07 0.62
#